data_38ffc4a57af074ce88ac5043e72cdc40
#
_entry.id   38ffc4a57af074ce88ac5043e72cdc40
#
_cell.length_a   1.000
_cell.length_b   1.000
_cell.length_c   1.000
_cell.angle_alpha   90.00
_cell.angle_beta   90.00
_cell.angle_gamma   90.00
#
_symmetry.space_group_name_H-M   'P 1'
#
loop_
_entity.id
_entity.type
_entity.pdbx_description
1 polymer ?
#
loop_
_entity_poly.entity_id
_entity_poly.type
_entity_poly.pdbx_seq_one_letter_code
_entity_poly.pdbx_strand_id
1 'polypeptide(L)'
;RNARSTLSIHARPGGRERLSELCEVGFPGSLDAALRERAAWCEDECGSLEGTQWNYDRFPVSHTPETDPHGYKLMHESGITILHCGDSGPCQEIEERAPDSDVVILEMGVPDYVDSPHHHNPSQVISFSERHPHAMVLVTHNFARSPDSNHGFELPELPSGIQQLNDGDRLEIDDDGELSLIN
;
A
#
# COMPACT_ATOMS: atom_id res chain seq x y z
N ARG A 1 -17.02 -18.23 15.27
CA ARG A 1 -17.17 -17.00 16.08
C ARG A 1 -17.98 -16.03 15.25
N ASN A 2 -19.15 -15.61 15.73
CA ASN A 2 -19.92 -14.59 15.03
C ASN A 2 -19.18 -13.26 15.13
N ALA A 3 -18.80 -12.67 14.00
CA ALA A 3 -18.31 -11.31 13.95
C ALA A 3 -19.41 -10.38 14.50
N ARG A 4 -19.05 -9.55 15.50
CA ARG A 4 -20.02 -8.65 16.16
C ARG A 4 -20.04 -7.25 15.54
N SER A 5 -19.14 -6.98 14.59
CA SER A 5 -19.02 -5.68 13.93
C SER A 5 -19.17 -5.81 12.42
N THR A 6 -19.62 -4.77 11.79
CA THR A 6 -19.59 -4.61 10.34
C THR A 6 -18.14 -4.45 9.89
N LEU A 7 -17.75 -5.10 8.80
CA LEU A 7 -16.46 -4.91 8.14
C LEU A 7 -16.62 -3.78 7.11
N SER A 8 -15.83 -2.73 7.25
CA SER A 8 -15.74 -1.69 6.22
C SER A 8 -14.71 -2.11 5.16
N ILE A 9 -15.15 -2.12 3.91
CA ILE A 9 -14.32 -2.47 2.75
C ILE A 9 -14.23 -1.24 1.86
N HIS A 10 -13.02 -0.68 1.77
CA HIS A 10 -12.73 0.44 0.88
C HIS A 10 -12.22 -0.11 -0.44
N ALA A 11 -12.92 0.18 -1.52
CA ALA A 11 -12.62 -0.34 -2.84
C ALA A 11 -12.75 0.78 -3.88
N ARG A 12 -12.19 0.57 -5.06
CA ARG A 12 -12.43 1.44 -6.21
C ARG A 12 -13.88 1.35 -6.69
N PRO A 13 -14.38 2.33 -7.46
CA PRO A 13 -15.71 2.26 -8.07
C PRO A 13 -15.92 0.96 -8.86
N GLY A 14 -17.04 0.28 -8.64
CA GLY A 14 -17.35 -1.03 -9.21
C GLY A 14 -16.57 -2.20 -8.60
N GLY A 15 -15.80 -1.97 -7.55
CA GLY A 15 -15.01 -3.01 -6.86
C GLY A 15 -15.89 -4.04 -6.16
N ARG A 16 -17.01 -3.58 -5.58
CA ARG A 16 -18.00 -4.46 -4.95
C ARG A 16 -18.56 -5.50 -5.91
N GLU A 17 -19.02 -5.06 -7.07
CA GLU A 17 -19.61 -5.93 -8.10
C GLU A 17 -18.59 -6.96 -8.57
N ARG A 18 -17.38 -6.52 -8.91
CA ARG A 18 -16.31 -7.41 -9.40
C ARG A 18 -15.88 -8.45 -8.35
N LEU A 19 -15.71 -8.04 -7.09
CA LEU A 19 -15.38 -8.97 -6.01
C LEU A 19 -16.51 -9.97 -5.77
N SER A 20 -17.77 -9.52 -5.84
CA SER A 20 -18.94 -10.40 -5.70
C SER A 20 -19.01 -11.41 -6.84
N GLU A 21 -18.77 -11.01 -8.08
CA GLU A 21 -18.71 -11.87 -9.24
C GLU A 21 -17.56 -12.90 -9.13
N LEU A 22 -16.38 -12.46 -8.74
CA LEU A 22 -15.22 -13.32 -8.55
C LEU A 22 -15.47 -14.38 -7.47
N CYS A 23 -16.07 -13.99 -6.35
CA CYS A 23 -16.43 -14.92 -5.29
C CYS A 23 -17.48 -15.94 -5.77
N GLU A 24 -18.46 -15.53 -6.56
CA GLU A 24 -19.50 -16.44 -7.07
C GLU A 24 -18.94 -17.42 -8.11
N VAL A 25 -18.00 -16.98 -8.94
CA VAL A 25 -17.33 -17.86 -9.92
C VAL A 25 -16.38 -18.85 -9.23
N GLY A 26 -15.57 -18.36 -8.28
CA GLY A 26 -14.58 -19.18 -7.59
C GLY A 26 -15.16 -20.10 -6.50
N PHE A 27 -16.18 -19.61 -5.79
CA PHE A 27 -16.79 -20.27 -4.63
C PHE A 27 -18.30 -20.02 -4.61
N PRO A 28 -19.06 -20.69 -5.49
CA PRO A 28 -20.51 -20.47 -5.61
C PRO A 28 -21.23 -20.61 -4.26
N GLY A 29 -22.03 -19.62 -3.89
CA GLY A 29 -22.77 -19.58 -2.64
C GLY A 29 -21.93 -19.34 -1.36
N SER A 30 -20.64 -19.04 -1.48
CA SER A 30 -19.76 -18.79 -0.33
C SER A 30 -20.06 -17.48 0.40
N LEU A 31 -20.55 -16.48 -0.32
CA LEU A 31 -21.02 -15.21 0.24
C LEU A 31 -22.51 -15.31 0.53
N ASP A 32 -22.84 -15.83 1.70
CA ASP A 32 -24.22 -15.85 2.13
C ASP A 32 -24.78 -14.42 2.40
N ALA A 33 -26.10 -14.30 2.51
CA ALA A 33 -26.75 -13.02 2.74
C ALA A 33 -26.25 -12.33 4.02
N ALA A 34 -25.92 -13.11 5.07
CA ALA A 34 -25.44 -12.58 6.33
C ALA A 34 -24.05 -11.96 6.22
N LEU A 35 -23.16 -12.52 5.40
CA LEU A 35 -21.85 -11.92 5.11
C LEU A 35 -21.98 -10.65 4.26
N ARG A 36 -22.87 -10.66 3.28
CA ARG A 36 -23.16 -9.46 2.46
C ARG A 36 -23.72 -8.31 3.29
N GLU A 37 -24.61 -8.61 4.25
CA GLU A 37 -25.19 -7.62 5.16
C GLU A 37 -24.16 -7.04 6.15
N ARG A 38 -23.07 -7.75 6.44
CA ARG A 38 -22.02 -7.33 7.37
C ARG A 38 -20.86 -6.58 6.73
N ALA A 39 -20.84 -6.46 5.42
CA ALA A 39 -19.86 -5.69 4.71
C ALA A 39 -20.45 -4.33 4.31
N ALA A 40 -19.90 -3.25 4.86
CA ALA A 40 -20.13 -1.90 4.40
C ALA A 40 -19.09 -1.56 3.33
N TRP A 41 -19.54 -1.25 2.13
CA TRP A 41 -18.68 -0.92 1.00
C TRP A 41 -18.58 0.60 0.86
N CYS A 42 -17.36 1.08 0.75
CA CYS A 42 -17.04 2.47 0.46
C CYS A 42 -16.22 2.53 -0.81
N GLU A 43 -16.75 3.21 -1.83
CA GLU A 43 -16.11 3.39 -3.13
C GLU A 43 -15.71 4.84 -3.38
N ASP A 44 -15.78 5.68 -2.34
CA ASP A 44 -15.37 7.08 -2.39
C ASP A 44 -13.85 7.20 -2.58
N GLU A 45 -13.41 8.26 -3.25
CA GLU A 45 -11.99 8.53 -3.46
C GLU A 45 -11.30 8.99 -2.19
N CYS A 46 -12.02 9.63 -1.29
CA CYS A 46 -11.50 10.08 0.00
C CYS A 46 -12.56 9.97 1.09
N GLY A 47 -12.12 9.91 2.35
CA GLY A 47 -13.03 9.83 3.48
C GLY A 47 -12.33 9.47 4.78
N SER A 48 -13.13 9.15 5.80
CA SER A 48 -12.63 8.67 7.09
C SER A 48 -12.70 7.15 7.18
N LEU A 49 -11.73 6.55 7.88
CA LEU A 49 -11.77 5.14 8.26
C LEU A 49 -12.58 5.00 9.54
N GLU A 50 -13.80 4.48 9.43
CA GLU A 50 -14.76 4.41 10.53
C GLU A 50 -14.19 3.74 11.78
N GLY A 51 -14.36 4.37 12.94
CA GLY A 51 -13.87 3.87 14.22
C GLY A 51 -12.37 4.08 14.45
N THR A 52 -11.71 4.86 13.62
CA THR A 52 -10.29 5.23 13.75
C THR A 52 -10.11 6.75 13.68
N GLN A 53 -8.89 7.21 13.95
CA GLN A 53 -8.47 8.62 13.79
C GLN A 53 -7.84 8.90 12.41
N TRP A 54 -8.06 8.04 11.44
CA TRP A 54 -7.49 8.12 10.11
C TRP A 54 -8.51 8.59 9.06
N ASN A 55 -8.04 9.46 8.19
CA ASN A 55 -8.66 9.76 6.89
C ASN A 55 -7.81 9.17 5.77
N TYR A 56 -8.40 8.99 4.60
CA TYR A 56 -7.69 8.51 3.41
C TYR A 56 -8.02 9.35 2.18
N ASP A 57 -7.06 9.40 1.27
CA ASP A 57 -7.19 9.89 -0.11
C ASP A 57 -6.61 8.82 -1.04
N ARG A 58 -7.42 8.32 -1.97
CA ARG A 58 -7.03 7.34 -2.96
C ARG A 58 -6.58 8.05 -4.22
N PHE A 59 -5.47 7.62 -4.80
CA PHE A 59 -4.92 8.23 -6.00
C PHE A 59 -4.44 7.17 -7.00
N PRO A 60 -4.48 7.45 -8.33
CA PRO A 60 -3.98 6.52 -9.32
C PRO A 60 -2.47 6.37 -9.24
N VAL A 61 -1.96 5.19 -9.59
CA VAL A 61 -0.53 4.90 -9.69
C VAL A 61 -0.19 4.20 -11.00
N SER A 62 1.10 4.13 -11.34
CA SER A 62 1.54 3.49 -12.58
C SER A 62 1.78 2.00 -12.39
N HIS A 63 0.84 1.19 -12.82
CA HIS A 63 0.95 -0.27 -12.89
C HIS A 63 0.20 -0.78 -14.11
N THR A 64 -0.28 -2.02 -14.09
CA THR A 64 -1.06 -2.63 -15.17
C THR A 64 -2.39 -1.88 -15.36
N PRO A 65 -2.59 -1.14 -16.46
CA PRO A 65 -3.77 -0.25 -16.63
C PRO A 65 -5.12 -0.97 -16.49
N GLU A 66 -5.19 -2.23 -16.88
CA GLU A 66 -6.40 -3.02 -16.82
C GLU A 66 -6.88 -3.29 -15.39
N THR A 67 -5.98 -3.15 -14.41
CA THR A 67 -6.30 -3.34 -12.99
C THR A 67 -6.77 -2.06 -12.31
N ASP A 68 -6.64 -0.89 -12.97
CA ASP A 68 -6.99 0.42 -12.42
C ASP A 68 -6.30 0.63 -11.04
N PRO A 69 -4.94 0.64 -11.03
CA PRO A 69 -4.16 0.57 -9.80
C PRO A 69 -4.20 1.88 -9.03
N HIS A 70 -4.25 1.79 -7.70
CA HIS A 70 -4.32 2.94 -6.82
C HIS A 70 -3.41 2.78 -5.59
N GLY A 71 -2.85 3.89 -5.16
CA GLY A 71 -2.25 4.08 -3.85
C GLY A 71 -3.22 4.79 -2.89
N TYR A 72 -2.82 4.89 -1.63
CA TYR A 72 -3.56 5.58 -0.57
C TYR A 72 -2.66 6.51 0.22
N LYS A 73 -3.08 7.76 0.40
CA LYS A 73 -2.52 8.65 1.40
C LYS A 73 -3.39 8.58 2.65
N LEU A 74 -2.82 8.12 3.74
CA LEU A 74 -3.48 8.04 5.04
C LEU A 74 -3.05 9.25 5.88
N MET A 75 -4.01 9.90 6.53
CA MET A 75 -3.80 11.11 7.30
C MET A 75 -4.40 10.92 8.69
N HIS A 76 -3.56 10.93 9.71
CA HIS A 76 -3.97 10.83 11.11
C HIS A 76 -4.33 12.20 11.70
N GLU A 77 -5.22 12.23 12.69
CA GLU A 77 -5.61 13.47 13.39
C GLU A 77 -4.44 14.20 14.08
N SER A 78 -3.37 13.48 14.44
CA SER A 78 -2.13 14.07 14.97
C SER A 78 -1.31 14.83 13.93
N GLY A 79 -1.67 14.74 12.65
CA GLY A 79 -0.95 15.36 11.53
C GLY A 79 -0.02 14.40 10.79
N ILE A 80 0.22 13.19 11.31
CA ILE A 80 1.06 12.17 10.64
C ILE A 80 0.40 11.69 9.36
N THR A 81 1.21 11.54 8.32
CA THR A 81 0.78 11.13 7.00
C THR A 81 1.60 9.94 6.48
N ILE A 82 0.90 8.95 5.94
CA ILE A 82 1.49 7.74 5.35
C ILE A 82 1.04 7.64 3.89
N LEU A 83 1.99 7.56 2.98
CA LEU A 83 1.75 7.32 1.56
C LEU A 83 2.04 5.85 1.24
N HIS A 84 0.99 5.07 0.99
CA HIS A 84 1.10 3.66 0.58
C HIS A 84 0.87 3.56 -0.92
N CYS A 85 1.91 3.25 -1.68
CA CYS A 85 1.87 3.34 -3.14
C CYS A 85 1.33 2.07 -3.83
N GLY A 86 1.22 0.95 -3.10
CA GLY A 86 0.87 -0.35 -3.71
C GLY A 86 1.95 -0.81 -4.69
N ASP A 87 1.60 -1.71 -5.59
CA ASP A 87 2.47 -2.07 -6.70
C ASP A 87 2.42 -0.96 -7.75
N SER A 88 3.54 -0.30 -7.97
CA SER A 88 3.63 0.83 -8.89
C SER A 88 5.06 1.11 -9.34
N GLY A 89 5.22 1.53 -10.57
CA GLY A 89 6.43 2.20 -11.04
C GLY A 89 6.44 3.70 -10.67
N PRO A 90 7.52 4.40 -11.00
CA PRO A 90 7.62 5.84 -10.81
C PRO A 90 6.47 6.57 -11.53
N CYS A 91 5.78 7.45 -10.82
CA CYS A 91 4.72 8.27 -11.40
C CYS A 91 4.62 9.63 -10.70
N GLN A 92 4.02 10.58 -11.40
CA GLN A 92 3.88 11.95 -10.94
C GLN A 92 3.02 12.04 -9.67
N GLU A 93 2.00 11.24 -9.55
CA GLU A 93 1.06 11.23 -8.45
C GLU A 93 1.71 10.88 -7.10
N ILE A 94 2.72 10.00 -7.12
CA ILE A 94 3.54 9.68 -5.94
C ILE A 94 4.45 10.85 -5.60
N GLU A 95 5.17 11.40 -6.59
CA GLU A 95 6.08 12.52 -6.40
C GLU A 95 5.40 13.79 -5.88
N GLU A 96 4.15 14.06 -6.30
CA GLU A 96 3.37 15.21 -5.84
C GLU A 96 2.89 15.08 -4.39
N ARG A 97 2.73 13.85 -3.88
CA ARG A 97 2.23 13.57 -2.52
C ARG A 97 3.33 13.32 -1.50
N ALA A 98 4.50 12.92 -1.97
CA ALA A 98 5.64 12.62 -1.11
C ALA A 98 6.13 13.80 -0.25
N PRO A 99 6.16 15.07 -0.73
CA PRO A 99 6.62 16.22 0.07
C PRO A 99 5.85 16.43 1.37
N ASP A 100 4.59 16.02 1.42
CA ASP A 100 3.71 16.16 2.58
C ASP A 100 3.48 14.81 3.29
N SER A 101 4.41 13.87 3.17
CA SER A 101 4.27 12.53 3.76
C SER A 101 5.42 12.22 4.70
N ASP A 102 5.10 11.81 5.94
CA ASP A 102 6.11 11.43 6.94
C ASP A 102 6.67 10.03 6.66
N VAL A 103 5.82 9.16 6.12
CA VAL A 103 6.18 7.79 5.73
C VAL A 103 5.75 7.55 4.29
N VAL A 104 6.64 6.95 3.49
CA VAL A 104 6.33 6.49 2.14
C VAL A 104 6.64 5.01 2.03
N ILE A 105 5.62 4.21 1.70
CA ILE A 105 5.76 2.77 1.46
C ILE A 105 5.77 2.55 -0.04
N LEU A 106 6.96 2.20 -0.56
CA LEU A 106 7.21 1.88 -1.97
C LEU A 106 7.37 0.37 -2.14
N GLU A 107 7.02 -0.12 -3.30
CA GLU A 107 7.40 -1.44 -3.74
C GLU A 107 8.78 -1.41 -4.43
N MET A 108 9.45 -2.57 -4.56
CA MET A 108 10.71 -2.73 -5.27
C MET A 108 10.66 -4.07 -6.04
N GLY A 109 9.80 -4.11 -7.05
CA GLY A 109 9.37 -5.35 -7.71
C GLY A 109 10.30 -5.86 -8.80
N VAL A 110 11.30 -5.08 -9.22
CA VAL A 110 12.24 -5.49 -10.29
C VAL A 110 13.70 -5.11 -9.97
N PRO A 111 14.68 -5.88 -10.47
CA PRO A 111 16.09 -5.52 -10.34
C PRO A 111 16.48 -4.35 -11.26
N ASP A 112 17.61 -3.69 -10.97
CA ASP A 112 18.08 -2.48 -11.68
C ASP A 112 18.24 -2.62 -13.20
N TYR A 113 18.50 -3.82 -13.69
CA TYR A 113 18.66 -4.06 -15.13
C TYR A 113 17.32 -4.22 -15.88
N VAL A 114 16.19 -4.16 -15.16
CA VAL A 114 14.86 -4.19 -15.74
C VAL A 114 14.29 -2.77 -15.77
N ASP A 115 14.06 -2.25 -16.95
CA ASP A 115 13.30 -1.01 -17.14
C ASP A 115 11.81 -1.33 -17.16
N SER A 116 11.10 -0.92 -16.12
CA SER A 116 9.67 -1.18 -15.97
C SER A 116 8.91 0.10 -15.64
N PRO A 117 7.83 0.42 -16.36
CA PRO A 117 6.93 1.49 -15.96
C PRO A 117 5.98 1.08 -14.83
N HIS A 118 5.96 -0.20 -14.47
CA HIS A 118 4.98 -0.80 -13.55
C HIS A 118 5.55 -1.10 -12.17
N HIS A 119 6.87 -1.10 -12.02
CA HIS A 119 7.56 -1.42 -10.77
C HIS A 119 8.77 -0.52 -10.59
N HIS A 120 9.08 -0.21 -9.34
CA HIS A 120 10.35 0.43 -9.00
C HIS A 120 11.49 -0.60 -8.96
N ASN A 121 12.69 -0.14 -9.30
CA ASN A 121 13.94 -0.84 -9.05
C ASN A 121 14.72 -0.18 -7.89
N PRO A 122 15.78 -0.83 -7.35
CA PRO A 122 16.58 -0.28 -6.25
C PRO A 122 17.11 1.14 -6.49
N SER A 123 17.66 1.43 -7.65
CA SER A 123 18.17 2.76 -7.99
C SER A 123 17.10 3.83 -7.99
N GLN A 124 15.88 3.51 -8.42
CA GLN A 124 14.74 4.42 -8.41
C GLN A 124 14.26 4.70 -6.98
N VAL A 125 14.19 3.67 -6.12
CA VAL A 125 13.85 3.83 -4.70
C VAL A 125 14.88 4.68 -3.97
N ILE A 126 16.18 4.45 -4.21
CA ILE A 126 17.26 5.25 -3.64
C ILE A 126 17.14 6.71 -4.08
N SER A 127 17.00 6.95 -5.38
CA SER A 127 16.83 8.30 -5.92
C SER A 127 15.57 9.00 -5.41
N PHE A 128 14.49 8.26 -5.19
CA PHE A 128 13.28 8.79 -4.54
C PHE A 128 13.57 9.25 -3.11
N SER A 129 14.21 8.40 -2.30
CA SER A 129 14.57 8.75 -0.92
C SER A 129 15.50 9.98 -0.84
N GLU A 130 16.44 10.11 -1.78
CA GLU A 130 17.31 11.29 -1.84
C GLU A 130 16.54 12.58 -2.16
N ARG A 131 15.49 12.53 -2.96
CA ARG A 131 14.62 13.69 -3.24
C ARG A 131 13.68 14.04 -2.08
N HIS A 132 13.35 13.05 -1.23
CA HIS A 132 12.41 13.20 -0.12
C HIS A 132 13.06 12.82 1.23
N PRO A 133 14.15 13.51 1.64
CA PRO A 133 14.97 13.11 2.80
C PRO A 133 14.27 13.30 4.16
N HIS A 134 13.12 13.96 4.19
CA HIS A 134 12.26 14.13 5.37
C HIS A 134 11.38 12.91 5.64
N ALA A 135 11.09 12.11 4.61
CA ALA A 135 10.20 10.97 4.72
C ALA A 135 10.96 9.70 5.12
N MET A 136 10.37 8.92 6.03
CA MET A 136 10.78 7.54 6.27
C MET A 136 10.37 6.69 5.07
N VAL A 137 11.33 6.18 4.29
CA VAL A 137 11.04 5.31 3.14
C VAL A 137 11.09 3.85 3.56
N LEU A 138 9.96 3.18 3.41
CA LEU A 138 9.79 1.76 3.71
C LEU A 138 9.59 0.98 2.41
N VAL A 139 10.27 -0.15 2.26
CA VAL A 139 10.19 -0.97 1.04
C VAL A 139 9.45 -2.27 1.29
N THR A 140 8.50 -2.57 0.42
CA THR A 140 7.77 -3.83 0.36
C THR A 140 7.89 -4.48 -1.02
N HIS A 141 7.23 -5.61 -1.27
CA HIS A 141 7.19 -6.28 -2.59
C HIS A 141 8.57 -6.39 -3.24
N ASN A 142 9.59 -6.78 -2.45
CA ASN A 142 10.97 -6.84 -2.92
C ASN A 142 11.17 -8.10 -3.79
N PHE A 143 11.54 -7.91 -5.06
CA PHE A 143 11.78 -8.99 -6.03
C PHE A 143 12.77 -10.06 -5.53
N ALA A 144 13.77 -9.66 -4.71
CA ALA A 144 14.80 -10.57 -4.19
C ALA A 144 14.31 -11.39 -2.97
N ARG A 145 13.14 -11.07 -2.42
CA ARG A 145 12.52 -11.76 -1.27
C ARG A 145 11.33 -12.63 -1.61
N SER A 146 10.96 -12.73 -2.89
CA SER A 146 9.86 -13.62 -3.28
C SER A 146 10.16 -15.06 -2.86
N PRO A 147 9.22 -15.76 -2.20
CA PRO A 147 9.38 -17.16 -1.80
C PRO A 147 9.69 -18.10 -2.97
N ASP A 148 9.22 -17.73 -4.16
CA ASP A 148 9.46 -18.45 -5.41
C ASP A 148 10.78 -18.05 -6.08
N SER A 149 11.54 -17.13 -5.48
CA SER A 149 12.83 -16.66 -6.00
C SER A 149 13.96 -17.65 -5.74
N ASN A 150 13.84 -18.84 -6.28
CA ASN A 150 14.98 -19.72 -6.53
C ASN A 150 15.98 -19.09 -7.57
N HIS A 151 15.83 -17.79 -7.81
CA HIS A 151 16.51 -17.08 -8.88
C HIS A 151 17.91 -16.58 -8.48
N GLY A 152 18.33 -16.78 -7.23
CA GLY A 152 19.67 -16.36 -6.77
C GLY A 152 19.91 -14.85 -6.83
N PHE A 153 18.84 -14.05 -6.79
CA PHE A 153 18.99 -12.61 -6.67
C PHE A 153 19.56 -12.25 -5.30
N GLU A 154 20.63 -11.47 -5.31
CA GLU A 154 21.14 -10.87 -4.09
C GLU A 154 20.19 -9.75 -3.64
N LEU A 155 20.03 -9.63 -2.31
CA LEU A 155 19.29 -8.50 -1.73
C LEU A 155 20.07 -7.23 -2.05
N PRO A 156 19.42 -6.19 -2.61
CA PRO A 156 20.12 -4.93 -2.86
C PRO A 156 20.52 -4.29 -1.52
N GLU A 157 21.72 -3.68 -1.50
CA GLU A 157 22.16 -2.85 -0.38
C GLU A 157 21.36 -1.54 -0.42
N LEU A 158 20.53 -1.32 0.59
CA LEU A 158 19.76 -0.09 0.75
C LEU A 158 20.48 0.87 1.72
N PRO A 159 20.55 2.18 1.41
CA PRO A 159 21.03 3.18 2.36
C PRO A 159 20.26 3.18 3.68
N SER A 160 20.87 3.66 4.76
CA SER A 160 20.30 3.64 6.11
C SER A 160 18.97 4.41 6.26
N GLY A 161 18.63 5.29 5.31
CA GLY A 161 17.35 6.01 5.27
C GLY A 161 16.19 5.20 4.67
N ILE A 162 16.47 4.00 4.13
CA ILE A 162 15.48 3.12 3.51
C ILE A 162 15.43 1.82 4.30
N GLN A 163 14.24 1.43 4.75
CA GLN A 163 14.07 0.23 5.56
C GLN A 163 13.19 -0.78 4.83
N GLN A 164 13.66 -2.03 4.77
CA GLN A 164 12.88 -3.14 4.24
C GLN A 164 11.85 -3.60 5.25
N LEU A 165 10.57 -3.62 4.85
CA LEU A 165 9.50 -4.23 5.65
C LEU A 165 9.54 -5.76 5.57
N ASN A 166 9.28 -6.39 6.71
CA ASN A 166 9.07 -7.82 6.82
C ASN A 166 7.66 -8.12 7.32
N ASP A 167 7.20 -9.34 7.11
CA ASP A 167 5.92 -9.78 7.65
C ASP A 167 5.94 -9.70 9.18
N GLY A 168 4.99 -8.97 9.75
CA GLY A 168 4.87 -8.77 11.19
C GLY A 168 5.49 -7.48 11.72
N ASP A 169 6.26 -6.76 10.93
CA ASP A 169 6.75 -5.43 11.31
C ASP A 169 5.58 -4.48 11.59
N ARG A 170 5.78 -3.56 12.53
CA ARG A 170 4.78 -2.59 12.94
C ARG A 170 5.33 -1.18 12.85
N LEU A 171 4.56 -0.30 12.26
CA LEU A 171 4.79 1.14 12.37
C LEU A 171 3.95 1.64 13.55
N GLU A 172 4.61 2.16 14.57
CA GLU A 172 3.97 2.71 15.76
C GLU A 172 4.12 4.22 15.81
N ILE A 173 3.06 4.88 16.24
CA ILE A 173 3.03 6.31 16.55
C ILE A 173 2.84 6.41 18.05
N ASP A 174 3.76 7.03 18.75
CA ASP A 174 3.63 7.26 20.18
C ASP A 174 2.74 8.46 20.52
N ASP A 175 2.54 8.71 21.83
CA ASP A 175 1.68 9.81 22.31
C ASP A 175 2.25 11.20 21.98
N ASP A 176 3.54 11.32 21.68
CA ASP A 176 4.22 12.54 21.27
C ASP A 176 4.22 12.72 19.73
N GLY A 177 3.71 11.73 19.00
CA GLY A 177 3.63 11.72 17.53
C GLY A 177 4.93 11.25 16.86
N GLU A 178 5.85 10.64 17.61
CA GLU A 178 7.07 10.08 17.03
C GLU A 178 6.79 8.74 16.36
N LEU A 179 7.35 8.58 15.16
CA LEU A 179 7.22 7.37 14.34
C LEU A 179 8.37 6.41 14.61
N SER A 180 8.05 5.14 14.83
CA SER A 180 9.03 4.07 14.96
C SER A 180 8.62 2.81 14.23
N LEU A 181 9.59 2.14 13.57
CA LEU A 181 9.39 0.81 13.01
C LEU A 181 9.89 -0.22 14.02
N ILE A 182 9.00 -1.13 14.41
CA ILE A 182 9.28 -2.24 15.35
C ILE A 182 9.31 -3.54 14.55
N ASN A 183 10.45 -4.20 14.58
CA ASN A 183 10.74 -5.48 13.90
C ASN A 183 10.46 -6.68 14.81
#